data_67984fb92c2ac3a531418eb34e5bcf75
#
_entry.id   67984fb92c2ac3a531418eb34e5bcf75
#
_cell.length_a   1.000
_cell.length_b   1.000
_cell.length_c   1.000
_cell.angle_alpha   90.00
_cell.angle_beta   90.00
_cell.angle_gamma   90.00
#
_symmetry.space_group_name_H-M   'P 1'
#
loop_
_entity.id
_entity.type
_entity.pdbx_description
1 polymer ?
#
loop_
_entity_poly.entity_id
_entity_poly.type
_entity_poly.pdbx_seq_one_letter_code
_entity_poly.pdbx_strand_id
1 'polypeptide(L)'
;MARKYLVMAERTPKFDASVIEPHRTFLQELLAAGRLQESGGFTDGTGGAYVVLAENHAAATALVHSDPLHTTGASDLTIHEWEITISA
;
A
#
# COMPACT_ATOMS: atom_id res chain seq x y z
N MET A 1 20.06 -2.65 -1.32
CA MET A 1 19.51 -1.93 -0.16
C MET A 1 18.06 -1.57 -0.43
N ALA A 2 17.18 -1.87 0.49
CA ALA A 2 15.76 -1.60 0.29
C ALA A 2 15.47 -0.10 0.35
N ARG A 3 14.58 0.34 -0.55
CA ARG A 3 14.09 1.72 -0.61
C ARG A 3 12.66 1.75 -0.14
N LYS A 4 12.20 2.94 0.23
CA LYS A 4 10.82 3.15 0.66
C LYS A 4 9.97 3.61 -0.51
N TYR A 5 8.80 3.02 -0.63
CA TYR A 5 7.82 3.40 -1.64
C TYR A 5 6.51 3.74 -0.94
N LEU A 6 6.07 4.97 -1.09
CA LEU A 6 4.78 5.42 -0.56
C LEU A 6 3.69 5.00 -1.54
N VAL A 7 2.74 4.23 -1.03
CA VAL A 7 1.58 3.78 -1.80
C VAL A 7 0.38 4.55 -1.28
N MET A 8 -0.26 5.30 -2.17
CA MET A 8 -1.49 6.02 -1.85
C MET A 8 -2.65 5.32 -2.52
N ALA A 9 -3.67 5.00 -1.75
CA ALA A 9 -4.87 4.32 -2.21
C ALA A 9 -6.06 5.27 -2.13
N GLU A 10 -6.67 5.57 -3.26
CA GLU A 10 -7.88 6.37 -3.33
C GLU A 10 -9.05 5.46 -3.71
N ARG A 11 -10.11 5.46 -2.89
CA ARG A 11 -11.27 4.62 -3.12
C ARG A 11 -11.96 4.99 -4.42
N THR A 12 -12.36 3.97 -5.18
CA THR A 12 -13.15 4.10 -6.41
C THR A 12 -14.62 3.81 -6.13
N PRO A 13 -15.52 4.08 -7.09
CA PRO A 13 -16.92 3.64 -6.97
C PRO A 13 -17.10 2.13 -6.82
N LYS A 14 -16.07 1.33 -7.13
CA LYS A 14 -16.10 -0.13 -6.96
C LYS A 14 -15.69 -0.58 -5.56
N PHE A 15 -15.34 0.34 -4.67
CA PHE A 15 -14.96 -0.02 -3.32
C PHE A 15 -16.12 -0.70 -2.60
N ASP A 16 -15.85 -1.85 -2.01
CA ASP A 16 -16.78 -2.61 -1.19
C ASP A 16 -16.08 -2.98 0.11
N ALA A 17 -16.78 -2.87 1.23
CA ALA A 17 -16.19 -3.16 2.55
C ALA A 17 -15.66 -4.60 2.66
N SER A 18 -16.11 -5.53 1.83
CA SER A 18 -15.61 -6.90 1.79
C SER A 18 -14.13 -6.99 1.42
N VAL A 19 -13.55 -5.94 0.83
CA VAL A 19 -12.12 -5.92 0.48
C VAL A 19 -11.22 -5.64 1.69
N ILE A 20 -11.77 -5.11 2.78
CA ILE A 20 -10.97 -4.64 3.92
C ILE A 20 -10.18 -5.78 4.57
N GLU A 21 -10.81 -6.92 4.86
CA GLU A 21 -10.11 -8.04 5.49
C GLU A 21 -9.04 -8.68 4.59
N PRO A 22 -9.31 -8.97 3.31
CA PRO A 22 -8.24 -9.43 2.42
C PRO A 22 -7.08 -8.44 2.29
N HIS A 23 -7.37 -7.13 2.21
CA HIS A 23 -6.33 -6.11 2.17
C HIS A 23 -5.50 -6.10 3.45
N ARG A 24 -6.15 -6.21 4.62
CA ARG A 24 -5.46 -6.26 5.91
C ARG A 24 -4.56 -7.49 6.01
N THR A 25 -5.03 -8.65 5.55
CA THR A 25 -4.24 -9.88 5.50
C THR A 25 -3.00 -9.70 4.62
N PHE A 26 -3.17 -9.09 3.45
CA PHE A 26 -2.06 -8.76 2.55
C PHE A 26 -1.00 -7.91 3.26
N LEU A 27 -1.43 -6.84 3.95
CA LEU A 27 -0.50 -5.97 4.69
C LEU A 27 0.20 -6.70 5.82
N GLN A 28 -0.50 -7.56 6.55
CA GLN A 28 0.09 -8.34 7.64
C GLN A 28 1.14 -9.32 7.12
N GLU A 29 0.93 -9.92 5.96
CA GLU A 29 1.92 -10.79 5.31
C GLU A 29 3.16 -9.99 4.89
N LEU A 30 2.99 -8.80 4.34
CA LEU A 30 4.13 -7.91 4.04
C LEU A 30 4.89 -7.52 5.29
N LEU A 31 4.18 -7.23 6.37
CA LEU A 31 4.81 -6.88 7.65
C LEU A 31 5.64 -8.04 8.18
N ALA A 32 5.09 -9.25 8.16
CA ALA A 32 5.79 -10.45 8.60
C ALA A 32 7.02 -10.75 7.76
N ALA A 33 7.00 -10.40 6.47
CA ALA A 33 8.12 -10.57 5.55
C ALA A 33 9.17 -9.44 5.64
N GLY A 34 8.95 -8.44 6.50
CA GLY A 34 9.84 -7.29 6.62
C GLY A 34 9.75 -6.32 5.45
N ARG A 35 8.63 -6.30 4.74
CA ARG A 35 8.43 -5.49 3.53
C ARG A 35 7.41 -4.37 3.70
N LEU A 36 6.84 -4.22 4.88
CA LEU A 36 5.93 -3.13 5.21
C LEU A 36 6.48 -2.37 6.40
N GLN A 37 6.53 -1.05 6.30
CA GLN A 37 6.92 -0.21 7.42
C GLN A 37 5.71 0.19 8.25
N GLU A 38 4.69 0.73 7.61
CA GLU A 38 3.47 1.17 8.28
C GLU A 38 2.35 1.34 7.26
N SER A 39 1.12 1.35 7.76
CA SER A 39 -0.07 1.55 6.93
C SER A 39 -1.17 2.19 7.76
N GLY A 40 -2.10 2.84 7.11
CA GLY A 40 -3.25 3.42 7.78
C GLY A 40 -4.27 3.94 6.80
N GLY A 41 -5.48 4.18 7.30
CA GLY A 41 -6.55 4.81 6.55
C GLY A 41 -6.58 6.31 6.82
N PHE A 42 -7.02 7.07 5.82
CA PHE A 42 -7.32 8.47 6.02
C PHE A 42 -8.60 8.61 6.84
N THR A 43 -8.57 9.48 7.83
CA THR A 43 -9.70 9.63 8.76
C THR A 43 -10.96 10.20 8.10
N ASP A 44 -10.83 10.78 6.92
CA ASP A 44 -11.97 11.26 6.12
C ASP A 44 -12.65 10.15 5.30
N GLY A 45 -12.13 8.92 5.34
CA GLY A 45 -12.72 7.80 4.63
C GLY A 45 -12.45 7.74 3.14
N THR A 46 -11.57 8.60 2.59
CA THR A 46 -11.31 8.65 1.15
C THR A 46 -10.36 7.57 0.65
N GLY A 47 -9.62 6.92 1.55
CA GLY A 47 -8.62 5.93 1.22
C GLY A 47 -7.61 5.77 2.33
N GLY A 48 -6.37 5.53 1.97
CA GLY A 48 -5.27 5.37 2.92
C GLY A 48 -3.92 5.39 2.24
N ALA A 49 -2.91 5.04 3.00
CA ALA A 49 -1.55 4.96 2.49
C ALA A 49 -0.77 3.88 3.24
N TYR A 50 0.26 3.35 2.60
CA TYR A 50 1.21 2.47 3.27
C TYR A 50 2.59 2.59 2.63
N VAL A 51 3.62 2.18 3.36
CA VAL A 51 5.00 2.24 2.91
C VAL A 51 5.54 0.82 2.76
N VAL A 52 5.90 0.45 1.54
CA VAL A 52 6.57 -0.82 1.26
C VAL A 52 8.07 -0.62 1.10
N LEU A 53 8.81 -1.66 1.44
CA LEU A 53 10.26 -1.72 1.31
C LEU A 53 10.59 -2.66 0.14
N ALA A 54 11.30 -2.15 -0.86
CA ALA A 54 11.65 -2.91 -2.05
C ALA A 54 12.96 -2.42 -2.65
N GLU A 55 13.58 -3.24 -3.49
CA GLU A 55 14.88 -2.91 -4.09
C GLU A 55 14.79 -1.83 -5.17
N ASN A 56 13.66 -1.79 -5.87
CA ASN A 56 13.42 -0.84 -6.96
C ASN A 56 11.91 -0.69 -7.21
N HIS A 57 11.56 0.25 -8.08
CA HIS A 57 10.15 0.56 -8.38
C HIS A 57 9.40 -0.64 -8.97
N ALA A 58 10.05 -1.42 -9.84
CA ALA A 58 9.42 -2.59 -10.45
C ALA A 58 9.07 -3.64 -9.39
N ALA A 59 9.97 -3.87 -8.42
CA ALA A 59 9.70 -4.79 -7.31
C ALA A 59 8.58 -4.29 -6.41
N ALA A 60 8.55 -2.98 -6.11
CA ALA A 60 7.47 -2.37 -5.34
C ALA A 60 6.13 -2.52 -6.06
N THR A 61 6.11 -2.24 -7.36
CA THR A 61 4.90 -2.38 -8.18
C THR A 61 4.38 -3.81 -8.17
N ALA A 62 5.27 -4.80 -8.30
CA ALA A 62 4.86 -6.20 -8.26
C ALA A 62 4.22 -6.58 -6.92
N LEU A 63 4.76 -6.09 -5.80
CA LEU A 63 4.16 -6.30 -4.49
C LEU A 63 2.78 -5.66 -4.40
N VAL A 64 2.67 -4.39 -4.78
CA VAL A 64 1.45 -3.59 -4.64
C VAL A 64 0.33 -4.11 -5.54
N HIS A 65 0.66 -4.62 -6.73
CA HIS A 65 -0.34 -5.16 -7.64
C HIS A 65 -0.96 -6.47 -7.14
N SER A 66 -0.42 -7.08 -6.08
CA SER A 66 -1.04 -8.22 -5.40
C SER A 66 -2.06 -7.79 -4.34
N ASP A 67 -2.13 -6.50 -4.03
CA ASP A 67 -3.09 -5.97 -3.06
C ASP A 67 -4.51 -6.17 -3.57
N PRO A 68 -5.42 -6.75 -2.75
CA PRO A 68 -6.84 -6.84 -3.12
C PRO A 68 -7.48 -5.49 -3.47
N LEU A 69 -7.01 -4.38 -2.93
CA LEU A 69 -7.47 -3.05 -3.36
C LEU A 69 -7.23 -2.83 -4.86
N HIS A 70 -6.11 -3.34 -5.38
CA HIS A 70 -5.78 -3.25 -6.80
C HIS A 70 -6.52 -4.31 -7.61
N THR A 71 -6.45 -5.58 -7.19
CA THR A 71 -6.97 -6.70 -7.99
C THR A 71 -8.48 -6.65 -8.16
N THR A 72 -9.20 -6.05 -7.22
CA THR A 72 -10.66 -5.88 -7.29
C THR A 72 -11.09 -4.54 -7.89
N GLY A 73 -10.15 -3.64 -8.12
CA GLY A 73 -10.46 -2.29 -8.58
C GLY A 73 -11.08 -1.40 -7.50
N ALA A 74 -11.01 -1.82 -6.23
CA ALA A 74 -11.61 -1.08 -5.11
C ALA A 74 -10.95 0.27 -4.86
N SER A 75 -9.66 0.41 -5.22
CA SER A 75 -8.92 1.66 -5.07
C SER A 75 -7.96 1.85 -6.24
N ASP A 76 -7.71 3.11 -6.58
CA ASP A 76 -6.60 3.48 -7.44
C ASP A 76 -5.36 3.62 -6.57
N LEU A 77 -4.29 2.91 -6.94
CA LEU A 77 -3.04 2.92 -6.19
C LEU A 77 -1.97 3.65 -6.99
N THR A 78 -1.30 4.59 -6.34
CA THR A 78 -0.12 5.27 -6.88
C THR A 78 1.09 4.92 -6.03
N ILE A 79 2.23 4.74 -6.68
CA ILE A 79 3.46 4.24 -6.04
C ILE A 79 4.56 5.26 -6.28
N HIS A 80 5.10 5.80 -5.19
CA HIS A 80 6.14 6.83 -5.24
C HIS A 80 7.38 6.34 -4.50
N GLU A 81 8.54 6.36 -5.14
CA GLU A 81 9.79 6.21 -4.41
C GLU A 81 9.92 7.42 -3.49
N TRP A 82 10.11 7.17 -2.19
CA TRP A 82 10.08 8.22 -1.20
C TRP A 82 11.40 8.29 -0.45
N GLU A 83 12.16 9.34 -0.75
CA GLU A 83 13.39 9.64 -0.04
C GLU A 83 13.05 10.56 1.13
N ILE A 84 13.07 10.02 2.34
CA ILE A 84 12.78 10.80 3.54
C ILE A 84 14.02 11.62 3.88
N THR A 85 13.86 12.93 3.94
CA THR A 85 14.96 13.85 4.20
C THR A 85 14.96 14.40 5.61
N ILE A 86 13.79 14.49 6.23
CA ILE A 86 13.63 14.95 7.61
C ILE A 86 12.60 14.05 8.28
N SER A 87 12.93 13.55 9.46
CA SER A 87 12.01 12.72 10.24
C SER A 87 12.24 12.92 11.73
N ALA A 88 11.22 12.59 12.52
CA ALA A 88 11.35 12.64 13.97
C ALA A 88 12.31 11.59 14.50
#